data_32a6e4b74992f955744db24318c6def9
#
_entry.id   32a6e4b74992f955744db24318c6def9
#
_cell.length_a   1.000
_cell.length_b   1.000
_cell.length_c   1.000
_cell.angle_alpha   90.00
_cell.angle_beta   90.00
_cell.angle_gamma   90.00
#
_symmetry.space_group_name_H-M   'P 1'
#
loop_
_entity.id
_entity.type
_entity.pdbx_description
1 polymer ?
#
loop_
_entity_poly.entity_id
_entity_poly.type
_entity_poly.pdbx_seq_one_letter_code
_entity_poly.pdbx_strand_id
1 'polypeptide(L)'
;MTAIHSYKVAGFLFTVEGNMPKLNNLTPFETDSKDATELFHLTIMDSLPPVLPRPVFTTDDGPGFPEIAIGALPDGGYSFVVRPLPGRPVAGELRTSADFTKACLKVNGEDDSFAINNALMLLFAFSSAGHGLLEMHSSVVMNAGKGYLFLGKSGTGKSTHSSLWLKHIPGTELLNDDNPILRLMPDGTARVYGSPWSGKTPCYKAKDVPVGAVVRIRQAPFNKIERLPIIQAYASLMASASGFRPFQQLADGWHKTLEGLASVVPCYTLDCLPDQAAAELCHNTVANG
;
A
#
# COMPACT_ATOMS: atom_id res chain seq x y z
N MET A 1 5.60 29.94 -12.75
CA MET A 1 4.54 29.22 -12.01
C MET A 1 5.08 27.82 -11.75
N THR A 2 5.04 27.37 -10.53
CA THR A 2 5.42 26.01 -10.15
C THR A 2 4.40 25.03 -10.75
N ALA A 3 4.86 23.93 -11.34
CA ALA A 3 3.95 22.93 -11.91
C ALA A 3 3.18 22.22 -10.78
N ILE A 4 1.88 21.98 -11.00
CA ILE A 4 1.04 21.18 -10.10
C ILE A 4 0.60 19.96 -10.89
N HIS A 5 0.86 18.79 -10.33
CA HIS A 5 0.45 17.49 -10.88
C HIS A 5 -0.62 16.88 -9.98
N SER A 6 -1.70 16.37 -10.57
CA SER A 6 -2.80 15.76 -9.85
C SER A 6 -2.93 14.28 -10.20
N TYR A 7 -3.16 13.45 -9.21
CA TYR A 7 -3.27 12.00 -9.35
C TYR A 7 -4.52 11.49 -8.66
N LYS A 8 -5.14 10.45 -9.22
CA LYS A 8 -6.33 9.79 -8.63
C LYS A 8 -6.05 8.31 -8.37
N VAL A 9 -6.08 7.91 -7.10
CA VAL A 9 -5.87 6.53 -6.66
C VAL A 9 -7.04 6.11 -5.78
N ALA A 10 -7.62 4.95 -6.05
CA ALA A 10 -8.75 4.38 -5.30
C ALA A 10 -9.93 5.36 -5.09
N GLY A 11 -10.16 6.27 -6.05
CA GLY A 11 -11.23 7.26 -6.01
C GLY A 11 -10.91 8.55 -5.24
N PHE A 12 -9.69 8.73 -4.75
CA PHE A 12 -9.22 9.93 -4.05
C PHE A 12 -8.13 10.65 -4.82
N LEU A 13 -8.03 11.95 -4.64
CA LEU A 13 -7.00 12.79 -5.24
C LEU A 13 -5.84 13.01 -4.29
N PHE A 14 -4.68 13.24 -4.86
CA PHE A 14 -3.58 13.94 -4.22
C PHE A 14 -2.86 14.82 -5.25
N THR A 15 -2.25 15.89 -4.78
CA THR A 15 -1.55 16.84 -5.63
C THR A 15 -0.10 16.99 -5.20
N VAL A 16 0.76 17.23 -6.21
CA VAL A 16 2.19 17.48 -6.01
C VAL A 16 2.54 18.79 -6.70
N GLU A 17 3.03 19.75 -5.93
CA GLU A 17 3.53 21.03 -6.42
C GLU A 17 5.05 21.07 -6.36
N GLY A 18 5.70 21.46 -7.44
CA GLY A 18 7.14 21.63 -7.47
C GLY A 18 7.80 21.00 -8.68
N ASN A 19 9.15 21.00 -8.67
CA ASN A 19 9.93 20.34 -9.70
C ASN A 19 10.05 18.85 -9.39
N MET A 20 9.36 18.03 -10.17
CA MET A 20 9.31 16.57 -9.99
C MET A 20 9.84 15.87 -11.24
N PRO A 21 10.75 14.90 -11.12
CA PRO A 21 11.13 14.05 -12.24
C PRO A 21 9.90 13.27 -12.74
N LYS A 22 9.88 12.93 -14.04
CA LYS A 22 8.82 12.10 -14.58
C LYS A 22 8.87 10.70 -13.93
N LEU A 23 7.83 10.35 -13.23
CA LEU A 23 7.66 9.04 -12.58
C LEU A 23 6.66 8.19 -13.39
N ASN A 24 7.16 7.21 -14.13
CA ASN A 24 6.33 6.39 -15.03
C ASN A 24 5.25 5.59 -14.32
N ASN A 25 5.46 5.23 -13.06
CA ASN A 25 4.48 4.55 -12.21
C ASN A 25 3.26 5.42 -11.87
N LEU A 26 3.40 6.74 -11.84
CA LEU A 26 2.31 7.68 -11.58
C LEU A 26 1.50 8.00 -12.84
N THR A 27 2.09 7.86 -14.03
CA THR A 27 1.43 8.22 -15.31
C THR A 27 0.04 7.61 -15.50
N PRO A 28 -0.25 6.34 -15.17
CA PRO A 28 -1.60 5.79 -15.29
C PRO A 28 -2.64 6.42 -14.36
N PHE A 29 -2.21 7.15 -13.35
CA PHE A 29 -3.05 7.75 -12.30
C PHE A 29 -3.19 9.26 -12.44
N GLU A 30 -2.52 9.89 -13.43
CA GLU A 30 -2.64 11.33 -13.73
C GLU A 30 -4.09 11.68 -14.06
N THR A 31 -4.53 12.85 -13.61
CA THR A 31 -5.90 13.33 -13.84
C THR A 31 -6.01 14.84 -13.78
N ASP A 32 -6.84 15.40 -14.65
CA ASP A 32 -7.24 16.82 -14.58
C ASP A 32 -8.57 16.99 -13.82
N SER A 33 -9.22 15.89 -13.46
CA SER A 33 -10.50 15.92 -12.74
C SER A 33 -10.28 16.39 -11.31
N LYS A 34 -11.16 17.29 -10.86
CA LYS A 34 -11.24 17.75 -9.48
C LYS A 34 -12.43 17.12 -8.72
N ASP A 35 -13.13 16.17 -9.36
CA ASP A 35 -14.35 15.57 -8.81
C ASP A 35 -14.03 14.38 -7.89
N ALA A 36 -13.19 14.61 -6.88
CA ALA A 36 -12.95 13.65 -5.82
C ALA A 36 -12.36 14.35 -4.60
N THR A 37 -12.45 13.73 -3.44
CA THR A 37 -11.84 14.22 -2.20
C THR A 37 -10.32 14.18 -2.33
N GLU A 38 -9.67 15.32 -2.08
CA GLU A 38 -8.20 15.39 -1.97
C GLU A 38 -7.78 14.87 -0.60
N LEU A 39 -6.87 13.90 -0.59
CA LEU A 39 -6.29 13.35 0.65
C LEU A 39 -5.16 14.22 1.16
N PHE A 40 -4.28 14.67 0.27
CA PHE A 40 -3.15 15.51 0.65
C PHE A 40 -2.60 16.32 -0.53
N HIS A 41 -1.94 17.42 -0.15
CA HIS A 41 -1.12 18.24 -1.01
C HIS A 41 0.34 18.15 -0.58
N LEU A 42 1.24 17.78 -1.51
CA LEU A 42 2.68 17.71 -1.29
C LEU A 42 3.39 18.84 -2.06
N THR A 43 4.19 19.66 -1.37
CA THR A 43 5.06 20.65 -2.00
C THR A 43 6.52 20.17 -1.95
N ILE A 44 7.18 20.07 -3.12
CA ILE A 44 8.62 19.80 -3.21
C ILE A 44 9.38 21.13 -3.06
N MET A 45 10.31 21.20 -2.12
CA MET A 45 11.02 22.41 -1.72
C MET A 45 12.54 22.21 -1.75
N ASP A 46 13.29 23.27 -2.06
CA ASP A 46 14.76 23.28 -2.01
C ASP A 46 15.29 23.23 -0.55
N SER A 47 14.52 23.76 0.39
CA SER A 47 14.88 23.79 1.82
C SER A 47 13.65 23.65 2.71
N LEU A 48 13.84 23.05 3.89
CA LEU A 48 12.83 22.99 4.93
C LEU A 48 13.17 23.96 6.06
N PRO A 49 12.18 24.50 6.80
CA PRO A 49 12.42 25.33 7.97
C PRO A 49 13.35 24.63 8.98
N PRO A 50 14.23 25.35 9.68
CA PRO A 50 15.14 24.76 10.67
C PRO A 50 14.37 24.39 11.94
N VAL A 51 13.89 23.15 12.02
CA VAL A 51 13.19 22.58 13.20
C VAL A 51 13.84 21.26 13.53
N LEU A 52 14.08 21.00 14.83
CA LEU A 52 14.58 19.72 15.32
C LEU A 52 13.39 18.82 15.69
N PRO A 53 13.12 17.75 14.93
CA PRO A 53 12.09 16.78 15.31
C PRO A 53 12.51 16.02 16.57
N ARG A 54 11.54 15.75 17.46
CA ARG A 54 11.77 14.81 18.56
C ARG A 54 11.70 13.38 18.00
N PRO A 55 12.75 12.55 18.13
CA PRO A 55 12.73 11.19 17.63
C PRO A 55 11.57 10.37 18.20
N VAL A 56 10.90 9.59 17.35
CA VAL A 56 9.78 8.72 17.73
C VAL A 56 10.13 7.27 17.41
N PHE A 57 10.56 6.97 16.18
CA PHE A 57 10.78 5.61 15.71
C PHE A 57 11.73 5.61 14.51
N THR A 58 12.46 4.52 14.33
CA THR A 58 13.19 4.22 13.09
C THR A 58 12.85 2.81 12.67
N THR A 59 12.58 2.60 11.38
CA THR A 59 12.33 1.25 10.83
C THR A 59 13.60 0.40 10.93
N ASP A 60 13.42 -0.87 11.23
CA ASP A 60 14.48 -1.88 11.24
C ASP A 60 13.97 -3.14 10.54
N ASP A 61 13.82 -3.05 9.21
CA ASP A 61 13.41 -4.16 8.36
C ASP A 61 14.60 -4.98 7.85
N GLY A 62 15.82 -4.61 8.29
CA GLY A 62 17.07 -5.27 7.96
C GLY A 62 17.91 -4.54 6.88
N PRO A 63 19.14 -4.99 6.64
CA PRO A 63 20.17 -4.24 5.88
C PRO A 63 19.84 -4.05 4.39
N GLY A 64 18.87 -4.80 3.85
CA GLY A 64 18.44 -4.71 2.45
C GLY A 64 17.19 -3.86 2.21
N PHE A 65 16.67 -3.19 3.24
CA PHE A 65 15.45 -2.39 3.18
C PHE A 65 15.72 -0.91 3.43
N PRO A 66 14.84 -0.01 2.94
CA PRO A 66 14.91 1.42 3.25
C PRO A 66 14.85 1.68 4.76
N GLU A 67 15.61 2.67 5.22
CA GLU A 67 15.52 3.18 6.58
C GLU A 67 14.66 4.45 6.60
N ILE A 68 13.64 4.48 7.46
CA ILE A 68 12.78 5.64 7.67
C ILE A 68 12.84 6.02 9.15
N ALA A 69 13.45 7.17 9.44
CA ALA A 69 13.46 7.74 10.78
C ALA A 69 12.33 8.75 10.94
N ILE A 70 11.51 8.57 11.97
CA ILE A 70 10.30 9.36 12.22
C ILE A 70 10.51 10.22 13.46
N GLY A 71 10.19 11.51 13.35
CA GLY A 71 10.20 12.45 14.43
C GLY A 71 8.91 13.26 14.54
N ALA A 72 8.52 13.62 15.77
CA ALA A 72 7.41 14.53 16.02
C ALA A 72 7.90 15.99 15.94
N LEU A 73 7.12 16.84 15.25
CA LEU A 73 7.35 18.27 15.14
C LEU A 73 6.64 19.04 16.26
N PRO A 74 7.11 20.25 16.64
CA PRO A 74 6.49 21.03 17.69
C PRO A 74 5.05 21.48 17.42
N ASP A 75 4.67 21.58 16.15
CA ASP A 75 3.33 21.95 15.69
C ASP A 75 2.33 20.78 15.66
N GLY A 76 2.76 19.60 16.13
CA GLY A 76 1.98 18.37 16.11
C GLY A 76 2.11 17.55 14.83
N GLY A 77 2.82 18.05 13.83
CA GLY A 77 3.13 17.33 12.61
C GLY A 77 4.30 16.33 12.78
N TYR A 78 4.78 15.79 11.65
CA TYR A 78 5.80 14.75 11.65
C TYR A 78 6.88 15.00 10.61
N SER A 79 8.09 14.51 10.91
CA SER A 79 9.22 14.44 10.00
C SER A 79 9.55 12.99 9.72
N PHE A 80 9.76 12.65 8.43
CA PHE A 80 10.21 11.35 7.95
C PHE A 80 11.49 11.55 7.16
N VAL A 81 12.59 11.04 7.68
CA VAL A 81 13.88 11.04 7.00
C VAL A 81 14.06 9.70 6.33
N VAL A 82 14.13 9.70 4.98
CA VAL A 82 14.14 8.49 4.16
C VAL A 82 15.53 8.24 3.60
N ARG A 83 16.07 7.05 3.82
CA ARG A 83 17.31 6.55 3.22
C ARG A 83 17.06 5.31 2.40
N PRO A 84 17.70 5.14 1.23
CA PRO A 84 17.56 3.93 0.41
C PRO A 84 17.96 2.65 1.15
N LEU A 85 18.98 2.75 1.99
CA LEU A 85 19.48 1.68 2.86
C LEU A 85 20.06 2.30 4.13
N PRO A 86 20.16 1.54 5.25
CA PRO A 86 20.84 1.98 6.45
C PRO A 86 22.28 2.48 6.17
N GLY A 87 22.64 3.62 6.71
CA GLY A 87 23.96 4.24 6.54
C GLY A 87 24.21 4.92 5.19
N ARG A 88 23.27 4.88 4.23
CA ARG A 88 23.37 5.67 2.99
C ARG A 88 22.98 7.13 3.24
N PRO A 89 23.39 8.06 2.37
CA PRO A 89 22.91 9.44 2.41
C PRO A 89 21.39 9.52 2.48
N VAL A 90 20.87 10.57 3.08
CA VAL A 90 19.43 10.88 3.11
C VAL A 90 18.97 11.19 1.69
N ALA A 91 17.99 10.43 1.17
CA ALA A 91 17.37 10.71 -0.12
C ALA A 91 16.37 11.87 -0.03
N GLY A 92 15.61 11.94 1.07
CA GLY A 92 14.67 13.03 1.29
C GLY A 92 14.22 13.15 2.74
N GLU A 93 13.73 14.36 3.07
CA GLU A 93 13.06 14.66 4.32
C GLU A 93 11.64 15.16 4.04
N LEU A 94 10.65 14.39 4.47
CA LEU A 94 9.23 14.72 4.39
C LEU A 94 8.77 15.31 5.72
N ARG A 95 8.06 16.44 5.68
CA ARG A 95 7.36 17.01 6.84
C ARG A 95 5.89 17.13 6.56
N THR A 96 5.07 16.76 7.53
CA THR A 96 3.61 16.71 7.38
C THR A 96 2.91 17.54 8.44
N SER A 97 1.70 18.01 8.14
CA SER A 97 0.74 18.41 9.16
C SER A 97 0.33 17.21 10.04
N ALA A 98 -0.30 17.48 11.20
CA ALA A 98 -0.74 16.44 12.12
C ALA A 98 -1.75 15.45 11.49
N ASP A 99 -2.57 15.92 10.56
CA ASP A 99 -3.59 15.14 9.83
C ASP A 99 -3.13 14.58 8.49
N PHE A 100 -1.86 14.78 8.11
CA PHE A 100 -1.25 14.38 6.85
C PHE A 100 -1.88 14.98 5.59
N THR A 101 -2.73 15.99 5.70
CA THR A 101 -3.35 16.63 4.53
C THR A 101 -2.42 17.60 3.80
N LYS A 102 -1.39 18.12 4.49
CA LYS A 102 -0.37 19.00 3.92
C LYS A 102 1.02 18.48 4.21
N ALA A 103 1.89 18.53 3.22
CA ALA A 103 3.25 18.06 3.38
C ALA A 103 4.24 18.88 2.53
N CYS A 104 5.48 18.94 3.01
CA CYS A 104 6.62 19.47 2.30
C CYS A 104 7.72 18.41 2.22
N LEU A 105 8.31 18.25 1.06
CA LEU A 105 9.41 17.31 0.81
C LEU A 105 10.64 18.05 0.32
N LYS A 106 11.76 17.86 0.99
CA LYS A 106 13.08 18.20 0.46
C LYS A 106 13.73 16.94 -0.08
N VAL A 107 14.22 16.99 -1.31
CA VAL A 107 15.00 15.93 -1.95
C VAL A 107 16.48 16.33 -2.05
N ASN A 108 17.38 15.40 -2.24
CA ASN A 108 18.83 15.62 -2.17
C ASN A 108 19.58 15.31 -3.47
N GLY A 109 18.90 15.12 -4.62
CA GLY A 109 19.46 15.04 -5.98
C GLY A 109 19.59 13.63 -6.53
N GLU A 110 20.41 12.75 -5.93
CA GLU A 110 20.71 11.43 -6.54
C GLU A 110 19.54 10.43 -6.49
N ASP A 111 18.76 10.45 -5.41
CA ASP A 111 17.68 9.49 -5.14
C ASP A 111 16.29 10.16 -5.11
N ASP A 112 16.09 11.26 -5.84
CA ASP A 112 14.85 12.05 -5.82
C ASP A 112 13.60 11.21 -6.15
N SER A 113 13.66 10.38 -7.19
CA SER A 113 12.55 9.49 -7.57
C SER A 113 12.19 8.52 -6.45
N PHE A 114 13.18 7.99 -5.74
CA PHE A 114 12.99 7.11 -4.59
C PHE A 114 12.36 7.88 -3.42
N ALA A 115 12.87 9.06 -3.09
CA ALA A 115 12.35 9.89 -2.01
C ALA A 115 10.90 10.31 -2.25
N ILE A 116 10.58 10.78 -3.47
CA ILE A 116 9.23 11.20 -3.85
C ILE A 116 8.26 10.02 -3.80
N ASN A 117 8.61 8.85 -4.37
CA ASN A 117 7.74 7.67 -4.32
C ASN A 117 7.45 7.22 -2.90
N ASN A 118 8.45 7.18 -2.02
CA ASN A 118 8.27 6.82 -0.60
C ASN A 118 7.42 7.86 0.14
N ALA A 119 7.66 9.15 -0.09
CA ALA A 119 6.86 10.23 0.51
C ALA A 119 5.38 10.13 0.11
N LEU A 120 5.09 9.93 -1.17
CA LEU A 120 3.72 9.78 -1.68
C LEU A 120 3.03 8.52 -1.12
N MET A 121 3.76 7.40 -1.04
CA MET A 121 3.26 6.15 -0.46
C MET A 121 2.91 6.33 1.02
N LEU A 122 3.80 6.90 1.83
CA LEU A 122 3.59 7.17 3.24
C LEU A 122 2.39 8.13 3.45
N LEU A 123 2.35 9.24 2.69
CA LEU A 123 1.23 10.19 2.77
C LEU A 123 -0.08 9.53 2.42
N PHE A 124 -0.14 8.73 1.35
CA PHE A 124 -1.36 8.04 0.95
C PHE A 124 -1.82 7.05 2.02
N ALA A 125 -0.91 6.21 2.53
CA ALA A 125 -1.23 5.22 3.57
C ALA A 125 -1.80 5.88 4.84
N PHE A 126 -1.26 7.03 5.25
CA PHE A 126 -1.65 7.67 6.51
C PHE A 126 -2.86 8.60 6.36
N SER A 127 -2.91 9.44 5.31
CA SER A 127 -4.06 10.32 5.08
C SER A 127 -5.33 9.55 4.72
N SER A 128 -5.22 8.35 4.16
CA SER A 128 -6.35 7.52 3.76
C SER A 128 -6.97 6.68 4.89
N ALA A 129 -6.32 6.57 6.04
CA ALA A 129 -6.75 5.68 7.14
C ALA A 129 -8.18 5.93 7.64
N GLY A 130 -8.65 7.20 7.63
CA GLY A 130 -10.03 7.58 8.02
C GLY A 130 -11.08 7.44 6.91
N HIS A 131 -10.68 7.04 5.69
CA HIS A 131 -11.53 7.04 4.50
C HIS A 131 -11.92 5.63 4.01
N GLY A 132 -11.73 4.62 4.85
CA GLY A 132 -12.06 3.24 4.49
C GLY A 132 -11.05 2.59 3.54
N LEU A 133 -9.83 3.12 3.43
CA LEU A 133 -8.76 2.58 2.59
C LEU A 133 -7.63 1.97 3.43
N LEU A 134 -7.05 0.90 2.90
CA LEU A 134 -5.82 0.30 3.44
C LEU A 134 -4.86 0.03 2.29
N GLU A 135 -3.64 0.53 2.40
CA GLU A 135 -2.54 0.05 1.59
C GLU A 135 -2.08 -1.29 2.14
N MET A 136 -1.99 -2.30 1.25
CA MET A 136 -1.75 -3.68 1.66
C MET A 136 -0.41 -4.19 1.13
N HIS A 137 0.43 -4.73 1.99
CA HIS A 137 1.59 -5.51 1.53
C HIS A 137 1.13 -6.86 0.98
N SER A 138 0.74 -6.89 -0.30
CA SER A 138 0.16 -8.07 -0.95
C SER A 138 0.40 -8.09 -2.46
N SER A 139 0.32 -9.28 -3.06
CA SER A 139 0.21 -9.45 -4.51
C SER A 139 -1.23 -9.73 -4.89
N VAL A 140 -1.74 -9.14 -5.98
CA VAL A 140 -3.15 -9.23 -6.39
C VAL A 140 -3.29 -9.66 -7.83
N VAL A 141 -4.07 -10.69 -8.05
CA VAL A 141 -4.51 -11.11 -9.37
C VAL A 141 -6.00 -10.84 -9.56
N MET A 142 -6.40 -10.63 -10.80
CA MET A 142 -7.81 -10.56 -11.23
C MET A 142 -8.15 -11.83 -12.00
N ASN A 143 -9.31 -12.41 -11.69
CA ASN A 143 -9.87 -13.51 -12.45
C ASN A 143 -11.40 -13.43 -12.39
N ALA A 144 -12.08 -13.67 -13.50
CA ALA A 144 -13.54 -13.63 -13.63
C ALA A 144 -14.18 -12.36 -13.01
N GLY A 145 -13.55 -11.19 -13.18
CA GLY A 145 -14.04 -9.90 -12.70
C GLY A 145 -13.89 -9.65 -11.19
N LYS A 146 -13.20 -10.51 -10.45
CA LYS A 146 -12.90 -10.37 -9.02
C LYS A 146 -11.39 -10.28 -8.79
N GLY A 147 -10.99 -9.65 -7.68
CA GLY A 147 -9.60 -9.56 -7.23
C GLY A 147 -9.30 -10.53 -6.08
N TYR A 148 -8.17 -11.20 -6.16
CA TYR A 148 -7.69 -12.15 -5.15
C TYR A 148 -6.35 -11.68 -4.62
N LEU A 149 -6.30 -11.38 -3.31
CA LEU A 149 -5.12 -10.83 -2.64
C LEU A 149 -4.34 -11.94 -1.95
N PHE A 150 -3.04 -12.01 -2.19
CA PHE A 150 -2.13 -12.94 -1.52
C PHE A 150 -1.29 -12.20 -0.49
N LEU A 151 -1.49 -12.52 0.79
CA LEU A 151 -0.79 -11.94 1.92
C LEU A 151 0.34 -12.84 2.41
N GLY A 152 1.31 -12.27 3.09
CA GLY A 152 2.41 -12.98 3.75
C GLY A 152 3.61 -12.06 3.99
N LYS A 153 4.52 -12.48 4.84
CA LYS A 153 5.79 -11.76 5.04
C LYS A 153 6.60 -11.71 3.74
N SER A 154 7.57 -10.81 3.65
CA SER A 154 8.53 -10.81 2.54
C SER A 154 9.17 -12.21 2.39
N GLY A 155 9.29 -12.70 1.15
CA GLY A 155 9.86 -14.02 0.88
C GLY A 155 8.93 -15.23 1.10
N THR A 156 7.69 -15.07 1.55
CA THR A 156 6.77 -16.21 1.74
C THR A 156 6.21 -16.81 0.44
N GLY A 157 6.41 -16.14 -0.71
CA GLY A 157 5.95 -16.66 -2.00
C GLY A 157 4.69 -16.00 -2.55
N LYS A 158 4.29 -14.79 -2.11
CA LYS A 158 3.14 -14.04 -2.67
C LYS A 158 3.20 -13.92 -4.19
N SER A 159 4.28 -13.33 -4.71
CA SER A 159 4.47 -13.14 -6.16
C SER A 159 4.65 -14.48 -6.90
N THR A 160 5.22 -15.49 -6.24
CA THR A 160 5.30 -16.86 -6.78
C THR A 160 3.90 -17.42 -6.98
N HIS A 161 3.02 -17.30 -5.98
CA HIS A 161 1.65 -17.81 -6.07
C HIS A 161 0.84 -17.04 -7.12
N SER A 162 0.98 -15.71 -7.21
CA SER A 162 0.41 -14.93 -8.31
C SER A 162 0.88 -15.40 -9.67
N SER A 163 2.17 -15.70 -9.83
CA SER A 163 2.74 -16.23 -11.07
C SER A 163 2.18 -17.62 -11.44
N LEU A 164 1.92 -18.46 -10.43
CA LEU A 164 1.25 -19.76 -10.64
C LEU A 164 -0.20 -19.57 -11.12
N TRP A 165 -0.93 -18.60 -10.55
CA TRP A 165 -2.27 -18.28 -11.05
C TRP A 165 -2.24 -17.75 -12.50
N LEU A 166 -1.32 -16.84 -12.82
CA LEU A 166 -1.14 -16.33 -14.18
C LEU A 166 -0.84 -17.43 -15.19
N LYS A 167 -0.09 -18.45 -14.76
CA LYS A 167 0.34 -19.57 -15.62
C LYS A 167 -0.74 -20.66 -15.78
N HIS A 168 -1.46 -20.98 -14.72
CA HIS A 168 -2.29 -22.19 -14.67
C HIS A 168 -3.79 -21.93 -14.58
N ILE A 169 -4.23 -20.71 -14.22
CA ILE A 169 -5.65 -20.36 -14.14
C ILE A 169 -6.02 -19.45 -15.33
N PRO A 170 -6.77 -19.96 -16.30
CA PRO A 170 -7.14 -19.20 -17.51
C PRO A 170 -7.85 -17.87 -17.19
N GLY A 171 -7.52 -16.83 -17.94
CA GLY A 171 -8.12 -15.50 -17.77
C GLY A 171 -7.63 -14.71 -16.56
N THR A 172 -6.54 -15.16 -15.92
CA THR A 172 -5.93 -14.43 -14.80
C THR A 172 -5.02 -13.30 -15.30
N GLU A 173 -5.12 -12.13 -14.69
CA GLU A 173 -4.25 -10.97 -14.91
C GLU A 173 -3.68 -10.47 -13.58
N LEU A 174 -2.44 -9.99 -13.58
CA LEU A 174 -1.87 -9.27 -12.42
C LEU A 174 -2.50 -7.88 -12.33
N LEU A 175 -2.97 -7.47 -11.15
CA LEU A 175 -3.46 -6.11 -10.88
C LEU A 175 -2.38 -5.25 -10.24
N ASN A 176 -1.71 -5.77 -9.21
CA ASN A 176 -0.60 -5.10 -8.51
C ASN A 176 0.26 -6.15 -7.81
N ASP A 177 1.56 -5.87 -7.67
CA ASP A 177 2.48 -6.74 -6.93
C ASP A 177 3.25 -5.89 -5.92
N ASP A 178 2.73 -5.76 -4.71
CA ASP A 178 3.32 -5.23 -3.48
C ASP A 178 2.39 -4.30 -2.68
N ASN A 179 1.84 -3.21 -3.26
CA ASN A 179 1.11 -2.19 -2.51
C ASN A 179 -0.25 -1.83 -3.15
N PRO A 180 -1.17 -2.80 -3.40
CA PRO A 180 -2.53 -2.49 -3.81
C PRO A 180 -3.31 -1.78 -2.71
N ILE A 181 -4.38 -1.07 -3.10
CA ILE A 181 -5.27 -0.43 -2.15
C ILE A 181 -6.55 -1.25 -1.99
N LEU A 182 -6.82 -1.68 -0.78
CA LEU A 182 -8.07 -2.32 -0.39
C LEU A 182 -9.03 -1.27 0.18
N ARG A 183 -10.25 -1.20 -0.32
CA ARG A 183 -11.23 -0.20 0.08
C ARG A 183 -12.54 -0.83 0.53
N LEU A 184 -12.99 -0.45 1.73
CA LEU A 184 -14.35 -0.67 2.19
C LEU A 184 -15.23 0.46 1.63
N MET A 185 -16.20 0.09 0.82
CA MET A 185 -17.12 1.03 0.19
C MET A 185 -18.24 1.45 1.15
N PRO A 186 -18.86 2.63 0.96
CA PRO A 186 -19.97 3.09 1.81
C PRO A 186 -21.18 2.16 1.84
N ASP A 187 -21.38 1.36 0.79
CA ASP A 187 -22.42 0.34 0.69
C ASP A 187 -22.10 -0.98 1.40
N GLY A 188 -20.94 -1.05 2.08
CA GLY A 188 -20.46 -2.23 2.78
C GLY A 188 -19.77 -3.26 1.89
N THR A 189 -19.60 -3.00 0.60
CA THR A 189 -18.81 -3.88 -0.28
C THR A 189 -17.31 -3.57 -0.20
N ALA A 190 -16.47 -4.49 -0.66
CA ALA A 190 -15.03 -4.29 -0.72
C ALA A 190 -14.51 -4.32 -2.16
N ARG A 191 -13.62 -3.38 -2.50
CA ARG A 191 -12.93 -3.33 -3.79
C ARG A 191 -11.42 -3.28 -3.59
N VAL A 192 -10.69 -3.85 -4.53
CA VAL A 192 -9.23 -3.74 -4.59
C VAL A 192 -8.82 -2.96 -5.84
N TYR A 193 -7.90 -2.04 -5.66
CA TYR A 193 -7.37 -1.13 -6.66
C TYR A 193 -5.90 -1.40 -6.90
N GLY A 194 -5.45 -1.30 -8.15
CA GLY A 194 -4.05 -1.11 -8.44
C GLY A 194 -3.58 0.24 -7.92
N SER A 195 -2.27 0.38 -7.73
CA SER A 195 -1.65 1.58 -7.20
C SER A 195 -0.39 1.96 -7.99
N PRO A 196 0.15 3.16 -7.80
CA PRO A 196 1.45 3.55 -8.35
C PRO A 196 2.63 2.80 -7.73
N TRP A 197 2.41 2.11 -6.62
CA TRP A 197 3.48 1.44 -5.88
C TRP A 197 3.45 -0.06 -6.16
N SER A 198 4.58 -0.59 -6.63
CA SER A 198 4.74 -2.00 -6.97
C SER A 198 6.13 -2.47 -6.55
N GLY A 199 6.26 -3.75 -6.27
CA GLY A 199 7.52 -4.36 -5.87
C GLY A 199 8.44 -4.67 -7.05
N LYS A 200 9.03 -5.88 -7.04
CA LYS A 200 9.98 -6.32 -8.07
C LYS A 200 9.38 -6.45 -9.46
N THR A 201 8.07 -6.67 -9.55
CA THR A 201 7.33 -6.77 -10.81
C THR A 201 6.61 -5.44 -11.05
N PRO A 202 7.11 -4.55 -11.94
CA PRO A 202 6.43 -3.31 -12.26
C PRO A 202 5.02 -3.58 -12.79
N CYS A 203 4.00 -3.15 -12.04
CA CYS A 203 2.60 -3.30 -12.41
C CYS A 203 1.78 -2.12 -11.89
N TYR A 204 1.57 -1.12 -12.74
CA TYR A 204 0.93 0.15 -12.40
C TYR A 204 -0.37 0.28 -13.18
N LYS A 205 -1.46 -0.26 -12.65
CA LYS A 205 -2.77 -0.27 -13.30
C LYS A 205 -3.77 0.60 -12.54
N ALA A 206 -4.27 1.67 -13.16
CA ALA A 206 -5.39 2.46 -12.64
C ALA A 206 -6.72 1.71 -12.89
N LYS A 207 -6.84 0.52 -12.31
CA LYS A 207 -7.98 -0.39 -12.46
C LYS A 207 -8.41 -0.90 -11.09
N ASP A 208 -9.68 -1.24 -10.94
CA ASP A 208 -10.22 -1.84 -9.73
C ASP A 208 -11.24 -2.92 -10.03
N VAL A 209 -11.42 -3.82 -9.08
CA VAL A 209 -12.41 -4.90 -9.14
C VAL A 209 -12.98 -5.19 -7.74
N PRO A 210 -14.18 -5.76 -7.62
CA PRO A 210 -14.67 -6.31 -6.37
C PRO A 210 -13.69 -7.33 -5.79
N VAL A 211 -13.54 -7.37 -4.47
CA VAL A 211 -12.72 -8.38 -3.80
C VAL A 211 -13.41 -9.74 -3.85
N GLY A 212 -12.74 -10.76 -4.37
CA GLY A 212 -13.19 -12.15 -4.31
C GLY A 212 -12.80 -12.80 -2.98
N ALA A 213 -11.51 -12.74 -2.64
CA ALA A 213 -11.00 -13.27 -1.39
C ALA A 213 -9.63 -12.69 -1.03
N VAL A 214 -9.25 -12.84 0.23
CA VAL A 214 -7.90 -12.60 0.75
C VAL A 214 -7.33 -13.92 1.25
N VAL A 215 -6.13 -14.28 0.80
CA VAL A 215 -5.48 -15.56 1.11
C VAL A 215 -4.10 -15.32 1.70
N ARG A 216 -3.88 -15.73 2.94
CA ARG A 216 -2.55 -15.70 3.57
C ARG A 216 -1.77 -16.95 3.20
N ILE A 217 -0.65 -16.75 2.50
CA ILE A 217 0.26 -17.82 2.09
C ILE A 217 1.19 -18.19 3.25
N ARG A 218 1.34 -19.49 3.47
CA ARG A 218 2.34 -20.09 4.36
C ARG A 218 3.03 -21.24 3.63
N GLN A 219 4.34 -21.30 3.70
CA GLN A 219 5.11 -22.42 3.12
C GLN A 219 4.89 -23.67 3.95
N ALA A 220 4.52 -24.77 3.29
CA ALA A 220 4.29 -26.07 3.91
C ALA A 220 4.66 -27.20 2.92
N PRO A 221 4.95 -28.42 3.40
CA PRO A 221 5.23 -29.58 2.55
C PRO A 221 3.97 -30.24 1.97
N PHE A 222 2.82 -29.58 2.04
CA PHE A 222 1.52 -30.03 1.54
C PHE A 222 0.66 -28.83 1.15
N ASN A 223 -0.43 -29.06 0.41
CA ASN A 223 -1.39 -28.05 0.03
C ASN A 223 -2.68 -28.21 0.84
N LYS A 224 -3.04 -27.18 1.64
CA LYS A 224 -4.28 -27.10 2.42
C LYS A 224 -4.77 -25.66 2.52
N ILE A 225 -6.05 -25.43 2.25
CA ILE A 225 -6.68 -24.12 2.39
C ILE A 225 -7.78 -24.18 3.44
N GLU A 226 -7.86 -23.18 4.30
CA GLU A 226 -8.87 -23.09 5.36
C GLU A 226 -9.43 -21.67 5.44
N ARG A 227 -10.75 -21.56 5.58
CA ARG A 227 -11.40 -20.26 5.82
C ARG A 227 -11.11 -19.77 7.23
N LEU A 228 -10.79 -18.48 7.34
CA LEU A 228 -10.50 -17.86 8.64
C LEU A 228 -11.79 -17.32 9.29
N PRO A 229 -11.99 -17.58 10.59
CA PRO A 229 -12.97 -16.84 11.40
C PRO A 229 -12.63 -15.35 11.44
N ILE A 230 -13.63 -14.49 11.70
CA ILE A 230 -13.53 -13.03 11.64
C ILE A 230 -12.33 -12.46 12.44
N ILE A 231 -12.07 -12.97 13.64
CA ILE A 231 -10.94 -12.50 14.48
C ILE A 231 -9.59 -12.80 13.81
N GLN A 232 -9.47 -13.98 13.22
CA GLN A 232 -8.25 -14.39 12.51
C GLN A 232 -8.12 -13.66 11.17
N ALA A 233 -9.24 -13.38 10.49
CA ALA A 233 -9.28 -12.55 9.28
C ALA A 233 -8.79 -11.13 9.60
N TYR A 234 -9.29 -10.51 10.65
CA TYR A 234 -8.82 -9.21 11.14
C TYR A 234 -7.31 -9.20 11.42
N ALA A 235 -6.82 -10.18 12.20
CA ALA A 235 -5.39 -10.29 12.49
C ALA A 235 -4.54 -10.50 11.23
N SER A 236 -5.05 -11.28 10.28
CA SER A 236 -4.41 -11.51 8.99
C SER A 236 -4.32 -10.22 8.16
N LEU A 237 -5.39 -9.46 8.01
CA LEU A 237 -5.39 -8.17 7.32
C LEU A 237 -4.46 -7.18 8.02
N MET A 238 -4.58 -7.04 9.34
CA MET A 238 -3.78 -6.14 10.16
C MET A 238 -2.26 -6.36 10.00
N ALA A 239 -1.83 -7.61 9.89
CA ALA A 239 -0.43 -7.98 9.75
C ALA A 239 0.17 -7.61 8.38
N SER A 240 -0.65 -7.23 7.40
CA SER A 240 -0.23 -6.86 6.05
C SER A 240 -0.70 -5.48 5.60
N ALA A 241 -1.42 -4.75 6.45
CA ALA A 241 -1.85 -3.39 6.16
C ALA A 241 -0.80 -2.38 6.64
N SER A 242 -0.44 -1.44 5.77
CA SER A 242 0.36 -0.28 6.14
C SER A 242 -0.46 0.63 7.06
N GLY A 243 0.15 1.10 8.16
CA GLY A 243 -0.54 1.95 9.11
C GLY A 243 0.41 2.51 10.15
N PHE A 244 0.10 3.70 10.66
CA PHE A 244 0.91 4.38 11.65
C PHE A 244 0.23 4.33 13.01
N ARG A 245 0.61 3.37 13.83
CA ARG A 245 0.01 3.06 15.14
C ARG A 245 0.23 4.10 16.25
N PRO A 246 1.34 4.91 16.27
CA PRO A 246 1.55 5.91 17.32
C PRO A 246 0.50 7.02 17.38
N PHE A 247 -0.39 7.14 16.37
CA PHE A 247 -1.44 8.17 16.33
C PHE A 247 -2.81 7.56 16.56
N GLN A 248 -3.41 7.84 17.70
CA GLN A 248 -4.69 7.28 18.07
C GLN A 248 -5.77 7.56 17.02
N GLN A 249 -5.89 8.79 16.52
CA GLN A 249 -6.93 9.14 15.54
C GLN A 249 -6.79 8.40 14.21
N LEU A 250 -5.55 8.24 13.71
CA LEU A 250 -5.29 7.45 12.51
C LEU A 250 -5.47 5.96 12.78
N ALA A 251 -5.02 5.49 13.94
CA ALA A 251 -5.18 4.10 14.37
C ALA A 251 -6.64 3.71 14.46
N ASP A 252 -7.50 4.57 15.04
CA ASP A 252 -8.94 4.31 15.17
C ASP A 252 -9.63 4.14 13.80
N GLY A 253 -9.36 5.05 12.84
CA GLY A 253 -9.87 4.95 11.47
C GLY A 253 -9.37 3.71 10.74
N TRP A 254 -8.09 3.38 10.91
CA TRP A 254 -7.45 2.20 10.35
C TRP A 254 -8.05 0.91 10.92
N HIS A 255 -8.23 0.82 12.24
CA HIS A 255 -8.86 -0.33 12.91
C HIS A 255 -10.32 -0.50 12.48
N LYS A 256 -11.10 0.59 12.40
CA LYS A 256 -12.48 0.55 11.91
C LYS A 256 -12.57 0.00 10.49
N THR A 257 -11.64 0.38 9.61
CA THR A 257 -11.57 -0.13 8.24
C THR A 257 -11.23 -1.62 8.22
N LEU A 258 -10.27 -2.05 9.03
CA LEU A 258 -9.91 -3.47 9.18
C LEU A 258 -11.08 -4.33 9.68
N GLU A 259 -11.83 -3.86 10.68
CA GLU A 259 -13.02 -4.54 11.21
C GLU A 259 -14.09 -4.70 10.14
N GLY A 260 -14.37 -3.62 9.41
CA GLY A 260 -15.34 -3.64 8.31
C GLY A 260 -14.93 -4.62 7.21
N LEU A 261 -13.67 -4.57 6.76
CA LEU A 261 -13.16 -5.49 5.74
C LEU A 261 -13.15 -6.94 6.21
N ALA A 262 -12.73 -7.21 7.45
CA ALA A 262 -12.73 -8.57 7.99
C ALA A 262 -14.14 -9.17 8.10
N SER A 263 -15.17 -8.31 8.19
CA SER A 263 -16.56 -8.74 8.28
C SER A 263 -17.18 -9.10 6.91
N VAL A 264 -16.68 -8.46 5.82
CA VAL A 264 -17.31 -8.60 4.49
C VAL A 264 -16.46 -9.37 3.49
N VAL A 265 -15.13 -9.46 3.70
CA VAL A 265 -14.21 -10.13 2.78
C VAL A 265 -13.95 -11.56 3.23
N PRO A 266 -14.17 -12.58 2.38
CA PRO A 266 -13.76 -13.95 2.67
C PRO A 266 -12.23 -14.03 2.80
N CYS A 267 -11.74 -14.44 3.98
CA CYS A 267 -10.32 -14.59 4.27
C CYS A 267 -9.94 -16.05 4.49
N TYR A 268 -8.78 -16.44 3.98
CA TYR A 268 -8.29 -17.82 4.04
C TYR A 268 -6.81 -17.86 4.46
N THR A 269 -6.37 -19.01 4.94
CA THR A 269 -4.96 -19.39 5.02
C THR A 269 -4.72 -20.52 4.03
N LEU A 270 -3.65 -20.43 3.26
CA LEU A 270 -3.17 -21.45 2.34
C LEU A 270 -1.79 -21.90 2.79
N ASP A 271 -1.71 -23.11 3.34
CA ASP A 271 -0.47 -23.84 3.55
C ASP A 271 -0.13 -24.53 2.22
N CYS A 272 1.01 -24.21 1.60
CA CYS A 272 1.25 -24.72 0.26
C CYS A 272 2.71 -24.91 -0.15
N LEU A 273 2.89 -25.80 -1.12
CA LEU A 273 4.04 -25.90 -2.00
C LEU A 273 3.94 -24.82 -3.12
N PRO A 274 5.05 -24.43 -3.73
CA PRO A 274 5.05 -23.52 -4.88
C PRO A 274 4.76 -24.28 -6.19
N ASP A 275 3.58 -24.92 -6.30
CA ASP A 275 3.22 -25.78 -7.44
C ASP A 275 1.84 -25.45 -8.04
N GLN A 276 1.53 -26.07 -9.18
CA GLN A 276 0.26 -25.92 -9.88
C GLN A 276 -0.93 -26.33 -9.00
N ALA A 277 -0.78 -27.43 -8.26
CA ALA A 277 -1.85 -27.97 -7.43
C ALA A 277 -2.28 -26.97 -6.33
N ALA A 278 -1.33 -26.20 -5.79
CA ALA A 278 -1.62 -25.12 -4.84
C ALA A 278 -2.46 -24.00 -5.48
N ALA A 279 -2.14 -23.59 -6.72
CA ALA A 279 -2.90 -22.56 -7.42
C ALA A 279 -4.32 -23.02 -7.76
N GLU A 280 -4.47 -24.26 -8.24
CA GLU A 280 -5.77 -24.86 -8.56
C GLU A 280 -6.63 -25.05 -7.30
N LEU A 281 -6.07 -25.58 -6.21
CA LEU A 281 -6.76 -25.72 -4.92
C LEU A 281 -7.25 -24.36 -4.41
N CYS A 282 -6.37 -23.35 -4.44
CA CYS A 282 -6.70 -22.01 -4.03
C CYS A 282 -7.84 -21.44 -4.88
N HIS A 283 -7.70 -21.44 -6.20
CA HIS A 283 -8.72 -20.91 -7.12
C HIS A 283 -10.07 -21.63 -6.94
N ASN A 284 -10.09 -22.96 -6.95
CA ASN A 284 -11.32 -23.73 -6.84
C ASN A 284 -12.05 -23.49 -5.51
N THR A 285 -11.31 -23.16 -4.45
CA THR A 285 -11.90 -22.83 -3.14
C THR A 285 -12.46 -21.41 -3.10
N VAL A 286 -11.66 -20.41 -3.54
CA VAL A 286 -12.02 -18.99 -3.34
C VAL A 286 -12.93 -18.44 -4.44
N ALA A 287 -12.98 -19.06 -5.63
CA ALA A 287 -13.85 -18.61 -6.72
C ALA A 287 -15.30 -19.08 -6.56
N ASN A 288 -15.52 -20.15 -5.79
CA ASN A 288 -16.83 -20.78 -5.53
C ASN A 288 -17.38 -20.49 -4.12
N GLY A 289 -16.67 -19.67 -3.33
CA GLY A 289 -16.98 -19.34 -1.93
C GLY A 289 -17.81 -18.06 -1.76
#